data_21c10060ecc4cb7f76d1eac54a6ae00a
#
_entry.id   21c10060ecc4cb7f76d1eac54a6ae00a
#
_cell.length_a   1.000
_cell.length_b   1.000
_cell.length_c   1.000
_cell.angle_alpha   90.00
_cell.angle_beta   90.00
_cell.angle_gamma   90.00
#
_symmetry.space_group_name_H-M   'P 1'
#
loop_
_entity.id
_entity.type
_entity.pdbx_description
1 polymer ?
#
loop_
_entity_poly.entity_id
_entity_poly.type
_entity_poly.pdbx_seq_one_letter_code
_entity_poly.pdbx_strand_id
1 'polypeptide(L)'
;GWYTQYTPYQAAISQGRLEALLTFQTAVAGLTGLPVANASLLDEATAAAEAMHMCYALGRAERPRFFVSELCHPQTIAVVRTRAEAIGIEIVVGDHATLDLAAGDLVGALVQYPATDGRILDYAPFVARAHEAGVLVVMATDLLALCLLRPPGELGADIAIGSSQRFGLPLGYGGPHAGFLAARDD
;
A
#
# COMPACT_ATOMS: atom_id res chain seq x y z
N GLY A 1 14.91 -23.85 -14.65
CA GLY A 1 15.08 -22.42 -14.54
C GLY A 1 13.93 -21.66 -15.17
N TRP A 2 13.82 -20.42 -14.82
CA TRP A 2 12.82 -19.47 -15.34
C TRP A 2 13.19 -19.10 -16.79
N TYR A 3 12.85 -19.95 -17.72
CA TYR A 3 13.31 -19.82 -19.11
C TYR A 3 12.50 -18.81 -19.92
N THR A 4 11.19 -18.67 -19.67
CA THR A 4 10.31 -17.82 -20.44
C THR A 4 10.55 -16.34 -20.15
N GLN A 5 11.06 -15.61 -21.13
CA GLN A 5 11.23 -14.15 -21.10
C GLN A 5 9.98 -13.39 -21.59
N TYR A 6 9.00 -14.12 -22.13
CA TYR A 6 7.83 -13.54 -22.75
C TYR A 6 6.82 -13.04 -21.69
N THR A 7 6.14 -11.94 -22.01
CA THR A 7 5.06 -11.44 -21.17
C THR A 7 3.91 -12.47 -21.14
N PRO A 8 3.24 -12.70 -20.00
CA PRO A 8 2.26 -13.78 -19.81
C PRO A 8 0.89 -13.54 -20.49
N TYR A 9 0.88 -12.93 -21.68
CA TYR A 9 -0.34 -12.81 -22.50
C TYR A 9 -0.80 -14.15 -23.08
N GLN A 10 0.14 -15.08 -23.26
CA GLN A 10 -0.14 -16.42 -23.76
C GLN A 10 0.19 -17.43 -22.66
N ALA A 11 -0.81 -17.84 -21.92
CA ALA A 11 -0.66 -18.74 -20.77
C ALA A 11 0.07 -20.04 -21.12
N ALA A 12 -0.19 -20.63 -22.29
CA ALA A 12 0.43 -21.86 -22.74
C ALA A 12 1.95 -21.76 -22.93
N ILE A 13 2.47 -20.55 -23.21
CA ILE A 13 3.90 -20.29 -23.41
C ILE A 13 4.55 -19.83 -22.09
N SER A 14 3.79 -19.18 -21.23
CA SER A 14 4.28 -18.49 -20.03
C SER A 14 3.89 -19.18 -18.72
N GLN A 15 3.67 -20.48 -18.71
CA GLN A 15 3.14 -21.23 -17.56
C GLN A 15 3.99 -21.04 -16.30
N GLY A 16 5.32 -21.17 -16.39
CA GLY A 16 6.20 -20.96 -15.22
C GLY A 16 6.18 -19.53 -14.69
N ARG A 17 5.94 -18.55 -15.56
CA ARG A 17 5.80 -17.14 -15.16
C ARG A 17 4.46 -16.90 -14.48
N LEU A 18 3.39 -17.49 -14.96
CA LEU A 18 2.07 -17.42 -14.31
C LEU A 18 2.09 -18.06 -12.92
N GLU A 19 2.77 -19.21 -12.76
CA GLU A 19 2.99 -19.83 -11.47
C GLU A 19 3.75 -18.89 -10.51
N ALA A 20 4.80 -18.23 -11.00
CA ALA A 20 5.56 -17.25 -10.22
C ALA A 20 4.69 -16.05 -9.79
N LEU A 21 3.84 -15.53 -10.66
CA LEU A 21 2.91 -14.44 -10.33
C LEU A 21 1.89 -14.88 -9.28
N LEU A 22 1.34 -16.08 -9.41
CA LEU A 22 0.40 -16.64 -8.43
C LEU A 22 1.08 -16.84 -7.07
N THR A 23 2.31 -17.35 -7.06
CA THR A 23 3.11 -17.50 -5.83
C THR A 23 3.39 -16.13 -5.19
N PHE A 24 3.71 -15.11 -5.99
CA PHE A 24 3.89 -13.74 -5.52
C PHE A 24 2.63 -13.21 -4.83
N GLN A 25 1.46 -13.31 -5.47
CA GLN A 25 0.19 -12.88 -4.89
C GLN A 25 -0.12 -13.60 -3.57
N THR A 26 0.09 -14.92 -3.53
CA THR A 26 -0.12 -15.72 -2.33
C THR A 26 0.81 -15.31 -1.20
N ALA A 27 2.09 -15.06 -1.48
CA ALA A 27 3.06 -14.62 -0.49
C ALA A 27 2.72 -13.23 0.07
N VAL A 28 2.33 -12.29 -0.79
CA VAL A 28 1.92 -10.94 -0.37
C VAL A 28 0.65 -11.00 0.48
N ALA A 29 -0.37 -11.75 0.06
CA ALA A 29 -1.60 -11.92 0.82
C ALA A 29 -1.33 -12.54 2.20
N GLY A 30 -0.50 -13.60 2.25
CA GLY A 30 -0.14 -14.27 3.50
C GLY A 30 0.63 -13.38 4.47
N LEU A 31 1.58 -12.56 3.98
CA LEU A 31 2.36 -11.65 4.82
C LEU A 31 1.57 -10.43 5.29
N THR A 32 0.71 -9.89 4.44
CA THR A 32 -0.10 -8.71 4.78
C THR A 32 -1.35 -9.03 5.60
N GLY A 33 -1.79 -10.30 5.60
CA GLY A 33 -3.04 -10.71 6.24
C GLY A 33 -4.28 -10.19 5.50
N LEU A 34 -4.15 -9.81 4.21
CA LEU A 34 -5.22 -9.32 3.35
C LEU A 34 -5.46 -10.31 2.21
N PRO A 35 -6.72 -10.70 1.92
CA PRO A 35 -7.01 -11.85 1.07
C PRO A 35 -6.75 -11.63 -0.42
N VAL A 36 -6.80 -10.39 -0.88
CA VAL A 36 -6.64 -10.06 -2.31
C VAL A 36 -5.33 -9.32 -2.51
N ALA A 37 -4.49 -9.81 -3.42
CA ALA A 37 -3.25 -9.14 -3.79
C ALA A 37 -3.10 -9.07 -5.30
N ASN A 38 -2.51 -8.00 -5.82
CA ASN A 38 -2.16 -7.88 -7.23
C ASN A 38 -0.88 -8.67 -7.57
N ALA A 39 -0.58 -8.78 -8.85
CA ALA A 39 0.66 -9.42 -9.30
C ALA A 39 1.90 -8.54 -9.08
N SER A 40 1.84 -7.24 -9.46
CA SER A 40 2.86 -6.23 -9.13
C SER A 40 2.43 -4.83 -9.59
N LEU A 41 3.10 -3.83 -9.03
CA LEU A 41 3.07 -2.42 -9.46
C LEU A 41 4.49 -1.94 -9.70
N LEU A 42 4.66 -0.70 -10.19
CA LEU A 42 5.98 -0.16 -10.51
C LEU A 42 6.88 -0.08 -9.27
N ASP A 43 6.40 0.57 -8.21
CA ASP A 43 7.11 0.74 -6.96
C ASP A 43 6.13 1.03 -5.80
N GLU A 44 6.66 1.19 -4.58
CA GLU A 44 5.87 1.49 -3.38
C GLU A 44 5.12 2.82 -3.50
N ALA A 45 5.77 3.88 -3.98
CA ALA A 45 5.16 5.19 -4.07
C ALA A 45 3.99 5.21 -5.08
N THR A 46 4.15 4.52 -6.21
CA THR A 46 3.07 4.32 -7.18
C THR A 46 1.94 3.47 -6.58
N ALA A 47 2.26 2.41 -5.84
CA ALA A 47 1.27 1.60 -5.15
C ALA A 47 0.46 2.44 -4.14
N ALA A 48 1.11 3.35 -3.41
CA ALA A 48 0.45 4.29 -2.51
C ALA A 48 -0.52 5.22 -3.26
N ALA A 49 -0.13 5.73 -4.43
CA ALA A 49 -0.98 6.56 -5.26
C ALA A 49 -2.18 5.77 -5.83
N GLU A 50 -1.99 4.51 -6.23
CA GLU A 50 -3.10 3.65 -6.67
C GLU A 50 -4.05 3.34 -5.50
N ALA A 51 -3.53 3.10 -4.29
CA ALA A 51 -4.36 2.93 -3.11
C ALA A 51 -5.18 4.19 -2.76
N MET A 52 -4.60 5.39 -2.91
CA MET A 52 -5.33 6.65 -2.81
C MET A 52 -6.48 6.72 -3.83
N HIS A 53 -6.23 6.34 -5.09
CA HIS A 53 -7.27 6.29 -6.13
C HIS A 53 -8.40 5.30 -5.77
N MET A 54 -8.06 4.14 -5.20
CA MET A 54 -9.06 3.19 -4.71
C MET A 54 -9.92 3.82 -3.61
N CYS A 55 -9.30 4.45 -2.60
CA CYS A 55 -10.02 5.13 -1.55
C CYS A 55 -10.96 6.23 -2.12
N TYR A 56 -10.48 7.00 -3.10
CA TYR A 56 -11.28 8.01 -3.78
C TYR A 56 -12.47 7.42 -4.53
N ALA A 57 -12.26 6.33 -5.27
CA ALA A 57 -13.32 5.68 -6.04
C ALA A 57 -14.40 5.05 -5.16
N LEU A 58 -14.04 4.59 -3.96
CA LEU A 58 -14.95 4.02 -2.98
C LEU A 58 -15.57 5.08 -2.05
N GLY A 59 -14.89 6.21 -1.91
CA GLY A 59 -15.33 7.33 -1.07
C GLY A 59 -16.52 8.08 -1.65
N ARG A 60 -17.26 8.80 -0.79
CA ARG A 60 -18.43 9.59 -1.16
C ARG A 60 -18.29 11.09 -0.91
N ALA A 61 -17.07 11.57 -0.67
CA ALA A 61 -16.83 12.97 -0.33
C ALA A 61 -17.00 13.88 -1.56
N GLU A 62 -17.73 14.99 -1.40
CA GLU A 62 -17.89 16.01 -2.45
C GLU A 62 -16.56 16.76 -2.73
N ARG A 63 -15.73 16.92 -1.70
CA ARG A 63 -14.39 17.52 -1.76
C ARG A 63 -13.39 16.56 -1.13
N PRO A 64 -12.87 15.61 -1.90
CA PRO A 64 -12.08 14.54 -1.35
C PRO A 64 -10.73 15.03 -0.85
N ARG A 65 -10.42 14.67 0.39
CA ARG A 65 -9.11 14.82 1.00
C ARG A 65 -8.53 13.45 1.30
N PHE A 66 -7.25 13.31 1.16
CA PHE A 66 -6.52 12.11 1.51
C PHE A 66 -5.39 12.46 2.47
N PHE A 67 -5.37 11.80 3.62
CA PHE A 67 -4.33 12.02 4.62
C PHE A 67 -3.11 11.16 4.33
N VAL A 68 -1.91 11.73 4.51
CA VAL A 68 -0.64 11.01 4.46
C VAL A 68 0.14 11.34 5.72
N SER A 69 0.50 10.33 6.49
CA SER A 69 1.35 10.55 7.68
C SER A 69 2.70 11.14 7.28
N GLU A 70 3.17 12.12 8.01
CA GLU A 70 4.51 12.71 7.85
C GLU A 70 5.64 11.69 8.08
N LEU A 71 5.31 10.53 8.68
CA LEU A 71 6.22 9.41 8.89
C LEU A 71 6.36 8.50 7.67
N CYS A 72 5.62 8.75 6.59
CA CYS A 72 5.80 8.07 5.32
C CYS A 72 7.11 8.52 4.64
N HIS A 73 7.62 7.69 3.73
CA HIS A 73 8.81 8.03 2.97
C HIS A 73 8.59 9.30 2.15
N PRO A 74 9.56 10.25 2.12
CA PRO A 74 9.42 11.52 1.40
C PRO A 74 9.06 11.35 -0.08
N GLN A 75 9.64 10.35 -0.76
CA GLN A 75 9.32 10.04 -2.14
C GLN A 75 7.88 9.55 -2.31
N THR A 76 7.36 8.76 -1.36
CA THR A 76 5.96 8.32 -1.38
C THR A 76 5.03 9.51 -1.26
N ILE A 77 5.29 10.43 -0.32
CA ILE A 77 4.52 11.66 -0.15
C ILE A 77 4.52 12.49 -1.44
N ALA A 78 5.69 12.64 -2.08
CA ALA A 78 5.83 13.42 -3.31
C ALA A 78 5.03 12.83 -4.48
N VAL A 79 5.11 11.51 -4.70
CA VAL A 79 4.38 10.82 -5.77
C VAL A 79 2.87 10.87 -5.54
N VAL A 80 2.40 10.62 -4.30
CA VAL A 80 0.98 10.72 -3.95
C VAL A 80 0.45 12.12 -4.23
N ARG A 81 1.18 13.19 -3.86
CA ARG A 81 0.80 14.58 -4.17
C ARG A 81 0.68 14.83 -5.67
N THR A 82 1.69 14.41 -6.45
CA THR A 82 1.69 14.60 -7.92
C THR A 82 0.49 13.93 -8.57
N ARG A 83 0.15 12.72 -8.14
CA ARG A 83 -1.00 11.96 -8.68
C ARG A 83 -2.34 12.54 -8.23
N ALA A 84 -2.42 13.01 -6.99
CA ALA A 84 -3.61 13.64 -6.43
C ALA A 84 -3.98 14.94 -7.13
N GLU A 85 -2.98 15.78 -7.44
CA GLU A 85 -3.17 17.05 -8.13
C GLU A 85 -3.89 16.88 -9.48
N ALA A 86 -3.54 15.84 -10.24
CA ALA A 86 -4.11 15.56 -11.56
C ALA A 86 -5.63 15.26 -11.51
N ILE A 87 -6.17 14.87 -10.37
CA ILE A 87 -7.58 14.47 -10.19
C ILE A 87 -8.30 15.31 -9.12
N GLY A 88 -7.66 16.37 -8.62
CA GLY A 88 -8.27 17.32 -7.70
C GLY A 88 -8.47 16.81 -6.27
N ILE A 89 -7.67 15.82 -5.83
CA ILE A 89 -7.66 15.37 -4.42
C ILE A 89 -6.70 16.26 -3.63
N GLU A 90 -7.16 16.79 -2.49
CA GLU A 90 -6.30 17.53 -1.56
C GLU A 90 -5.51 16.55 -0.67
N ILE A 91 -4.19 16.68 -0.65
CA ILE A 91 -3.32 15.88 0.24
C ILE A 91 -3.01 16.65 1.51
N VAL A 92 -3.42 16.07 2.63
CA VAL A 92 -3.13 16.56 3.98
C VAL A 92 -1.97 15.75 4.55
N VAL A 93 -0.82 16.37 4.80
CA VAL A 93 0.33 15.69 5.44
C VAL A 93 0.46 16.17 6.88
N GLY A 94 0.59 15.24 7.81
CA GLY A 94 0.71 15.57 9.23
C GLY A 94 0.86 14.36 10.15
N ASP A 95 0.68 14.61 11.45
CA ASP A 95 0.71 13.58 12.47
C ASP A 95 -0.66 12.88 12.57
N HIS A 96 -0.67 11.57 12.36
CA HIS A 96 -1.86 10.72 12.47
C HIS A 96 -2.48 10.71 13.88
N ALA A 97 -1.66 11.01 14.93
CA ALA A 97 -2.15 11.04 16.31
C ALA A 97 -3.06 12.25 16.58
N THR A 98 -2.81 13.36 15.89
CA THR A 98 -3.55 14.63 16.04
C THR A 98 -4.54 14.89 14.92
N LEU A 99 -4.66 13.97 13.94
CA LEU A 99 -5.58 14.11 12.81
C LEU A 99 -7.03 14.21 13.28
N ASP A 100 -7.70 15.27 12.84
CA ASP A 100 -9.15 15.41 12.98
C ASP A 100 -9.87 14.58 11.92
N LEU A 101 -10.46 13.48 12.37
CA LEU A 101 -11.24 12.57 11.53
C LEU A 101 -12.71 12.98 11.43
N ALA A 102 -13.17 13.93 12.27
CA ALA A 102 -14.59 14.33 12.34
C ALA A 102 -14.99 15.29 11.20
N ALA A 103 -14.04 15.83 10.46
CA ALA A 103 -14.31 16.77 9.37
C ALA A 103 -15.16 16.16 8.21
N GLY A 104 -15.18 14.82 8.08
CA GLY A 104 -16.08 14.10 7.17
C GLY A 104 -15.74 14.20 5.68
N ASP A 105 -14.56 14.73 5.35
CA ASP A 105 -14.09 14.97 3.98
C ASP A 105 -12.91 14.05 3.56
N LEU A 106 -12.42 13.24 4.49
CA LEU A 106 -11.33 12.29 4.22
C LEU A 106 -11.88 11.02 3.59
N VAL A 107 -11.35 10.66 2.42
CA VAL A 107 -11.67 9.39 1.73
C VAL A 107 -10.74 8.25 2.15
N GLY A 108 -9.55 8.58 2.66
CA GLY A 108 -8.59 7.60 3.13
C GLY A 108 -7.41 8.23 3.84
N ALA A 109 -6.62 7.39 4.49
CA ALA A 109 -5.42 7.77 5.23
C ALA A 109 -4.29 6.78 4.95
N LEU A 110 -3.08 7.27 4.67
CA LEU A 110 -1.87 6.47 4.48
C LEU A 110 -0.96 6.61 5.70
N VAL A 111 -0.55 5.49 6.26
CA VAL A 111 0.46 5.41 7.32
C VAL A 111 1.60 4.48 6.90
N GLN A 112 2.78 4.62 7.53
CA GLN A 112 3.98 3.85 7.24
C GLN A 112 4.35 2.93 8.40
N TYR A 113 4.56 1.63 8.11
CA TYR A 113 4.81 0.59 9.12
C TYR A 113 5.85 -0.44 8.66
N PRO A 114 7.08 -0.43 9.19
CA PRO A 114 7.65 0.59 10.09
C PRO A 114 7.74 1.99 9.46
N ALA A 115 7.78 3.02 10.30
CA ALA A 115 7.92 4.40 9.86
C ALA A 115 9.30 4.68 9.22
N THR A 116 9.44 5.79 8.49
CA THR A 116 10.69 6.18 7.81
C THR A 116 11.88 6.30 8.75
N ASP A 117 11.63 6.69 9.99
CA ASP A 117 12.66 6.79 11.05
C ASP A 117 12.87 5.48 11.83
N GLY A 118 12.23 4.39 11.40
CA GLY A 118 12.34 3.06 11.99
C GLY A 118 11.41 2.80 13.17
N ARG A 119 10.58 3.75 13.58
CA ARG A 119 9.61 3.51 14.65
C ARG A 119 8.56 2.48 14.24
N ILE A 120 8.22 1.61 15.18
CA ILE A 120 7.14 0.64 15.07
C ILE A 120 6.01 1.12 15.97
N LEU A 121 4.94 1.63 15.35
CA LEU A 121 3.78 2.18 16.06
C LEU A 121 2.62 1.17 16.03
N ASP A 122 1.84 1.14 17.11
CA ASP A 122 0.57 0.40 17.10
C ASP A 122 -0.50 1.27 16.44
N TYR A 123 -0.84 0.94 15.20
CA TYR A 123 -1.87 1.64 14.43
C TYR A 123 -3.29 1.14 14.67
N ALA A 124 -3.51 0.05 15.42
CA ALA A 124 -4.86 -0.48 15.64
C ALA A 124 -5.84 0.56 16.23
N PRO A 125 -5.45 1.41 17.21
CA PRO A 125 -6.34 2.47 17.71
C PRO A 125 -6.64 3.56 16.68
N PHE A 126 -5.67 3.88 15.81
CA PHE A 126 -5.88 4.84 14.71
C PHE A 126 -6.84 4.29 13.67
N VAL A 127 -6.65 3.03 13.26
CA VAL A 127 -7.52 2.34 12.29
C VAL A 127 -8.97 2.30 12.80
N ALA A 128 -9.17 1.93 14.06
CA ALA A 128 -10.50 1.89 14.66
C ALA A 128 -11.20 3.26 14.58
N ARG A 129 -10.53 4.35 14.97
CA ARG A 129 -11.06 5.71 14.86
C ARG A 129 -11.34 6.16 13.42
N ALA A 130 -10.46 5.77 12.49
CA ALA A 130 -10.64 6.07 11.07
C ALA A 130 -11.90 5.38 10.52
N HIS A 131 -12.11 4.11 10.85
CA HIS A 131 -13.30 3.37 10.45
C HIS A 131 -14.59 3.93 11.05
N GLU A 132 -14.58 4.36 12.32
CA GLU A 132 -15.72 5.06 12.94
C GLU A 132 -16.10 6.34 12.17
N ALA A 133 -15.11 6.99 11.56
CA ALA A 133 -15.31 8.18 10.72
C ALA A 133 -15.58 7.85 9.23
N GLY A 134 -15.61 6.56 8.84
CA GLY A 134 -15.80 6.13 7.46
C GLY A 134 -14.58 6.34 6.56
N VAL A 135 -13.38 6.46 7.15
CA VAL A 135 -12.11 6.69 6.45
C VAL A 135 -11.39 5.37 6.26
N LEU A 136 -11.03 5.03 5.02
CA LEU A 136 -10.24 3.84 4.70
C LEU A 136 -8.77 4.04 5.09
N VAL A 137 -8.13 2.98 5.58
CA VAL A 137 -6.74 3.03 6.02
C VAL A 137 -5.84 2.21 5.11
N VAL A 138 -4.87 2.89 4.51
CA VAL A 138 -3.78 2.31 3.72
C VAL A 138 -2.54 2.23 4.59
N MET A 139 -1.91 1.07 4.63
CA MET A 139 -0.67 0.86 5.37
C MET A 139 0.48 0.52 4.42
N ALA A 140 1.45 1.42 4.29
CA ALA A 140 2.70 1.14 3.60
C ALA A 140 3.59 0.30 4.52
N THR A 141 4.10 -0.83 4.01
CA THR A 141 4.77 -1.81 4.88
C THR A 141 5.96 -2.50 4.22
N ASP A 142 6.87 -3.00 5.04
CA ASP A 142 8.03 -3.79 4.64
C ASP A 142 7.75 -5.28 4.86
N LEU A 143 7.73 -6.06 3.77
CA LEU A 143 7.43 -7.50 3.82
C LEU A 143 8.39 -8.30 4.71
N LEU A 144 9.67 -7.89 4.84
CA LEU A 144 10.59 -8.56 5.74
C LEU A 144 10.26 -8.25 7.21
N ALA A 145 9.86 -7.02 7.50
CA ALA A 145 9.40 -6.65 8.85
C ALA A 145 8.15 -7.45 9.26
N LEU A 146 7.25 -7.74 8.32
CA LEU A 146 6.03 -8.53 8.58
C LEU A 146 6.30 -9.99 8.95
N CYS A 147 7.52 -10.50 8.76
CA CYS A 147 7.91 -11.80 9.30
C CYS A 147 8.00 -11.80 10.85
N LEU A 148 8.06 -10.62 11.47
CA LEU A 148 8.17 -10.43 12.92
C LEU A 148 7.05 -9.60 13.52
N LEU A 149 6.45 -8.71 12.73
CA LEU A 149 5.44 -7.75 13.16
C LEU A 149 4.04 -8.26 12.79
N ARG A 150 3.03 -7.72 13.48
CA ARG A 150 1.62 -8.02 13.16
C ARG A 150 1.30 -7.55 11.75
N PRO A 151 0.65 -8.40 10.93
CA PRO A 151 0.23 -8.02 9.59
C PRO A 151 -0.74 -6.82 9.57
N PRO A 152 -0.71 -5.97 8.53
CA PRO A 152 -1.67 -4.88 8.36
C PRO A 152 -3.14 -5.29 8.48
N GLY A 153 -3.52 -6.43 7.90
CA GLY A 153 -4.87 -6.97 7.99
C GLY A 153 -5.31 -7.27 9.43
N GLU A 154 -4.41 -7.76 10.28
CA GLU A 154 -4.68 -7.99 11.70
C GLU A 154 -4.73 -6.69 12.52
N LEU A 155 -4.11 -5.61 12.03
CA LEU A 155 -4.24 -4.27 12.60
C LEU A 155 -5.51 -3.57 12.13
N GLY A 156 -6.24 -4.18 11.18
CA GLY A 156 -7.49 -3.68 10.64
C GLY A 156 -7.34 -2.80 9.39
N ALA A 157 -6.14 -2.70 8.80
CA ALA A 157 -5.95 -1.93 7.57
C ALA A 157 -6.81 -2.48 6.42
N ASP A 158 -7.34 -1.58 5.59
CA ASP A 158 -8.14 -1.91 4.42
C ASP A 158 -7.27 -2.29 3.22
N ILE A 159 -6.13 -1.60 3.08
CA ILE A 159 -5.19 -1.77 2.00
C ILE A 159 -3.77 -1.80 2.58
N ALA A 160 -2.93 -2.69 2.08
CA ALA A 160 -1.49 -2.69 2.33
C ALA A 160 -0.74 -2.50 1.02
N ILE A 161 0.30 -1.67 1.05
CA ILE A 161 1.20 -1.45 -0.10
C ILE A 161 2.65 -1.55 0.35
N GLY A 162 3.55 -1.68 -0.60
CA GLY A 162 4.97 -1.67 -0.30
C GLY A 162 5.82 -2.11 -1.48
N SER A 163 7.10 -2.38 -1.21
CA SER A 163 8.06 -2.88 -2.20
C SER A 163 8.33 -4.37 -2.01
N SER A 164 8.39 -5.12 -3.09
CA SER A 164 8.78 -6.53 -3.09
C SER A 164 10.30 -6.76 -3.20
N GLN A 165 11.13 -5.71 -3.13
CA GLN A 165 12.60 -5.84 -3.16
C GLN A 165 13.13 -6.78 -2.05
N ARG A 166 12.38 -6.89 -0.93
CA ARG A 166 12.71 -7.78 0.19
C ARG A 166 12.66 -9.27 -0.15
N PHE A 167 12.09 -9.65 -1.28
CA PHE A 167 12.15 -11.02 -1.78
C PHE A 167 13.52 -11.42 -2.39
N GLY A 168 14.55 -10.62 -2.18
CA GLY A 168 15.93 -10.98 -2.50
C GLY A 168 16.53 -10.23 -3.68
N LEU A 169 15.99 -9.09 -4.08
CA LEU A 169 16.63 -8.25 -5.09
C LEU A 169 17.90 -7.61 -4.52
N PRO A 170 19.05 -7.72 -5.22
CA PRO A 170 20.30 -7.09 -4.78
C PRO A 170 20.19 -5.57 -4.86
N LEU A 171 20.93 -4.87 -3.98
CA LEU A 171 20.86 -3.40 -3.90
C LEU A 171 21.32 -2.71 -5.19
N GLY A 172 22.41 -3.12 -5.84
CA GLY A 172 22.83 -2.71 -7.18
C GLY A 172 22.45 -1.28 -7.59
N TYR A 173 22.88 -0.26 -6.85
CA TYR A 173 22.48 1.15 -7.05
C TYR A 173 20.97 1.41 -6.95
N GLY A 174 20.29 0.70 -6.08
CA GLY A 174 18.84 0.76 -5.86
C GLY A 174 18.10 -0.46 -6.38
N GLY A 175 18.62 -1.15 -7.37
CA GLY A 175 18.04 -2.36 -7.97
C GLY A 175 16.73 -2.11 -8.72
N PRO A 176 16.22 -3.13 -9.42
CA PRO A 176 14.88 -3.06 -9.99
C PRO A 176 13.82 -3.05 -8.89
N HIS A 177 12.71 -2.33 -9.13
CA HIS A 177 11.58 -2.23 -8.22
C HIS A 177 10.39 -3.04 -8.71
N ALA A 178 9.59 -3.51 -7.76
CA ALA A 178 8.23 -3.93 -7.97
C ALA A 178 7.45 -3.63 -6.69
N GLY A 179 6.39 -2.85 -6.82
CA GLY A 179 5.45 -2.60 -5.74
C GLY A 179 4.41 -3.70 -5.63
N PHE A 180 3.77 -3.80 -4.49
CA PHE A 180 2.59 -4.62 -4.29
C PHE A 180 1.44 -3.79 -3.71
N LEU A 181 0.24 -4.28 -3.91
CA LEU A 181 -0.97 -3.82 -3.27
C LEU A 181 -1.79 -5.04 -2.87
N ALA A 182 -2.22 -5.07 -1.62
CA ALA A 182 -3.18 -6.04 -1.12
C ALA A 182 -4.36 -5.32 -0.47
N ALA A 183 -5.54 -5.90 -0.52
CA ALA A 183 -6.76 -5.28 -0.02
C ALA A 183 -7.69 -6.33 0.61
N ARG A 184 -8.67 -5.84 1.38
CA ARG A 184 -9.82 -6.62 1.82
C ARG A 184 -10.68 -7.02 0.62
N ASP A 185 -11.57 -7.98 0.81
CA ASP A 185 -12.48 -8.50 -0.23
C ASP A 185 -13.89 -7.87 -0.15
N ASP A 186 -14.14 -6.96 0.80
CA ASP A 186 -15.44 -6.34 1.13
C ASP A 186 -15.45 -4.81 0.99
#